data_be5eda041ad22e71e1d028a31d053dae
#
_entry.id   be5eda041ad22e71e1d028a31d053dae
#
_cell.length_a   1.000
_cell.length_b   1.000
_cell.length_c   1.000
_cell.angle_alpha   90.00
_cell.angle_beta   90.00
_cell.angle_gamma   90.00
#
_symmetry.space_group_name_H-M   'P 1'
#
loop_
_entity.id
_entity.type
_entity.pdbx_description
1 polymer ?
#
loop_
_entity_poly.entity_id
_entity_poly.type
_entity_poly.pdbx_seq_one_letter_code
_entity_poly.pdbx_strand_id
1 'polypeptide(L)'
;GFLPLKEISREYFSRNPGDLDGRIKIKDVLKEGTEVIVQIDKEERGNKGAALTTFISLAGRYLVLMPNNPRAGGISRRIEGEDRAELKDALGEVEVPAGMGVIIRTAGVGRSSEELQWDLNYLLQLWDSIANAAKTSVAPAFLFQESNVIIRAIRDYLRQDVGEVIVDNREAFDLATGFIQQVMPNYRSKVKLYQDDIPLFNRYQIESQIETAFQREVKLPSGGSIVIDATEALVAIDINSSRATKGGDIEETALQTNLEAADEIARQLRLRDMGGLIVIDFIDMQPVRNQREVENRVRDALMMDRARVQIGRISRFGLMEMSRQRLRPSLGETHSKICPRCDGVGTIRSTRSLALSILRLVEDEAQKERSAEI
;
A
#
# COMPACT_ATOMS: atom_id res chain seq x y z
N GLY A 1 -12.11 -14.03 12.60
CA GLY A 1 -10.71 -13.60 12.66
C GLY A 1 -9.85 -14.53 13.50
N PHE A 2 -8.55 -14.41 13.36
CA PHE A 2 -7.57 -15.21 14.11
C PHE A 2 -6.74 -14.31 15.03
N LEU A 3 -6.79 -14.56 16.35
CA LEU A 3 -6.04 -13.84 17.37
C LEU A 3 -5.04 -14.81 18.05
N PRO A 4 -3.75 -14.80 17.67
CA PRO A 4 -2.75 -15.66 18.28
C PRO A 4 -2.34 -15.16 19.67
N LEU A 5 -1.90 -16.07 20.56
CA LEU A 5 -1.51 -15.74 21.94
C LEU A 5 -0.48 -14.59 22.05
N LYS A 6 0.48 -14.53 21.12
CA LYS A 6 1.50 -13.48 21.09
C LYS A 6 0.95 -12.08 20.79
N GLU A 7 -0.26 -12.00 20.23
CA GLU A 7 -0.96 -10.76 19.90
C GLU A 7 -1.95 -10.35 20.99
N ILE A 8 -1.96 -11.04 22.15
CA ILE A 8 -2.82 -10.72 23.27
C ILE A 8 -2.00 -9.98 24.33
N SER A 9 -2.43 -8.76 24.67
CA SER A 9 -1.82 -7.97 25.74
C SER A 9 -2.01 -8.67 27.09
N ARG A 10 -0.99 -8.59 27.94
CA ARG A 10 -1.00 -9.23 29.26
C ARG A 10 -2.06 -8.66 30.20
N GLU A 11 -2.59 -7.47 29.95
CA GLU A 11 -3.67 -6.87 30.70
C GLU A 11 -4.97 -7.69 30.67
N TYR A 12 -5.17 -8.49 29.61
CA TYR A 12 -6.32 -9.40 29.46
C TYR A 12 -6.10 -10.77 30.10
N PHE A 13 -4.90 -11.06 30.62
CA PHE A 13 -4.58 -12.36 31.20
C PHE A 13 -5.23 -12.52 32.58
N SER A 14 -5.98 -13.60 32.75
CA SER A 14 -6.61 -13.95 34.01
C SER A 14 -5.62 -14.51 35.07
N ARG A 15 -4.41 -14.90 34.65
CA ARG A 15 -3.30 -15.41 35.48
C ARG A 15 -1.97 -14.87 34.98
N ASN A 16 -1.06 -14.62 35.94
CA ASN A 16 0.28 -14.21 35.55
C ASN A 16 1.03 -15.35 34.84
N PRO A 17 1.68 -15.08 33.71
CA PRO A 17 2.48 -16.08 33.00
C PRO A 17 3.62 -16.72 33.82
N GLY A 18 4.12 -15.99 34.84
CA GLY A 18 5.17 -16.49 35.75
C GLY A 18 4.70 -17.58 36.73
N ASP A 19 3.40 -17.74 36.90
CA ASP A 19 2.80 -18.73 37.81
C ASP A 19 2.49 -20.06 37.09
N LEU A 20 2.82 -20.16 35.80
CA LEU A 20 2.53 -21.33 34.96
C LEU A 20 3.81 -22.08 34.61
N ASP A 21 3.88 -23.34 34.96
CA ASP A 21 4.96 -24.25 34.57
C ASP A 21 4.77 -24.69 33.11
N GLY A 22 5.75 -24.42 32.25
CA GLY A 22 5.80 -24.90 30.89
C GLY A 22 5.33 -23.92 29.81
N ARG A 23 5.00 -24.45 28.60
CA ARG A 23 4.57 -23.64 27.46
C ARG A 23 3.12 -23.17 27.65
N ILE A 24 2.96 -21.87 27.85
CA ILE A 24 1.66 -21.22 28.05
C ILE A 24 0.76 -21.44 26.83
N LYS A 25 -0.48 -21.88 27.08
CA LYS A 25 -1.54 -22.00 26.07
C LYS A 25 -2.58 -20.90 26.30
N ILE A 26 -3.26 -20.48 25.24
CA ILE A 26 -4.26 -19.39 25.32
C ILE A 26 -5.35 -19.67 26.37
N LYS A 27 -5.82 -20.90 26.50
CA LYS A 27 -6.83 -21.33 27.49
C LYS A 27 -6.38 -21.21 28.94
N ASP A 28 -5.06 -21.11 29.19
CA ASP A 28 -4.52 -21.02 30.56
C ASP A 28 -4.57 -19.57 31.06
N VAL A 29 -4.60 -18.60 30.15
CA VAL A 29 -4.53 -17.16 30.43
C VAL A 29 -5.78 -16.37 30.04
N LEU A 30 -6.61 -16.91 29.14
CA LEU A 30 -7.82 -16.27 28.67
C LEU A 30 -9.01 -17.24 28.78
N LYS A 31 -10.13 -16.79 29.31
CA LYS A 31 -11.37 -17.58 29.45
C LYS A 31 -12.34 -17.26 28.32
N GLU A 32 -13.17 -18.23 27.96
CA GLU A 32 -14.29 -17.99 27.06
C GLU A 32 -15.24 -16.94 27.67
N GLY A 33 -15.75 -16.04 26.82
CA GLY A 33 -16.58 -14.92 27.26
C GLY A 33 -15.81 -13.70 27.76
N THR A 34 -14.46 -13.72 27.77
CA THR A 34 -13.66 -12.53 28.08
C THR A 34 -13.77 -11.51 26.93
N GLU A 35 -14.19 -10.31 27.26
CA GLU A 35 -14.23 -9.21 26.30
C GLU A 35 -12.84 -8.59 26.13
N VAL A 36 -12.43 -8.39 24.88
CA VAL A 36 -11.14 -7.81 24.50
C VAL A 36 -11.32 -6.81 23.38
N ILE A 37 -10.58 -5.71 23.42
CA ILE A 37 -10.49 -4.79 22.27
C ILE A 37 -9.50 -5.38 21.30
N VAL A 38 -9.92 -5.56 20.05
CA VAL A 38 -9.06 -6.07 18.97
C VAL A 38 -9.01 -5.09 17.81
N GLN A 39 -7.85 -4.99 17.21
CA GLN A 39 -7.62 -4.30 15.96
C GLN A 39 -7.42 -5.32 14.85
N ILE A 40 -7.99 -5.08 13.69
CA ILE A 40 -7.71 -5.85 12.48
C ILE A 40 -6.34 -5.41 11.96
N ASP A 41 -5.35 -6.28 12.05
CA ASP A 41 -3.99 -6.06 11.51
C ASP A 41 -3.94 -6.34 10.01
N LYS A 42 -4.65 -7.37 9.57
CA LYS A 42 -4.80 -7.73 8.16
C LYS A 42 -6.21 -8.17 7.88
N GLU A 43 -6.76 -7.64 6.78
CA GLU A 43 -8.08 -8.03 6.29
C GLU A 43 -8.11 -9.49 5.85
N GLU A 44 -9.30 -10.08 5.82
CA GLU A 44 -9.50 -11.43 5.29
C GLU A 44 -9.14 -11.49 3.80
N ARG A 45 -8.54 -12.60 3.38
CA ARG A 45 -8.17 -12.81 1.99
C ARG A 45 -8.38 -14.27 1.59
N GLY A 46 -9.27 -14.49 0.63
CA GLY A 46 -9.66 -15.83 0.20
C GLY A 46 -10.17 -16.66 1.38
N ASN A 47 -9.57 -17.81 1.63
CA ASN A 47 -9.93 -18.70 2.75
C ASN A 47 -9.26 -18.34 4.09
N LYS A 48 -8.46 -17.26 4.15
CA LYS A 48 -7.78 -16.81 5.37
C LYS A 48 -8.61 -15.71 6.04
N GLY A 49 -9.08 -15.99 7.25
CA GLY A 49 -9.76 -14.98 8.07
C GLY A 49 -8.84 -13.84 8.49
N ALA A 50 -9.43 -12.71 8.88
CA ALA A 50 -8.70 -11.53 9.32
C ALA A 50 -7.72 -11.84 10.46
N ALA A 51 -6.52 -11.25 10.42
CA ALA A 51 -5.56 -11.31 11.52
C ALA A 51 -5.87 -10.22 12.53
N LEU A 52 -5.96 -10.59 13.79
CA LEU A 52 -6.33 -9.72 14.90
C LEU A 52 -5.16 -9.55 15.87
N THR A 53 -5.09 -8.37 16.50
CA THR A 53 -4.20 -8.06 17.61
C THR A 53 -4.92 -7.26 18.68
N THR A 54 -4.56 -7.42 19.94
CA THR A 54 -5.00 -6.55 21.03
C THR A 54 -4.06 -5.36 21.24
N PHE A 55 -2.88 -5.37 20.62
CA PHE A 55 -1.95 -4.25 20.65
C PHE A 55 -2.41 -3.16 19.69
N ILE A 56 -3.25 -2.27 20.20
CA ILE A 56 -3.83 -1.18 19.41
C ILE A 56 -2.72 -0.24 18.96
N SER A 57 -2.77 0.16 17.69
CA SER A 57 -1.86 1.14 17.09
C SER A 57 -2.65 2.19 16.31
N LEU A 58 -2.52 3.45 16.73
CA LEU A 58 -3.18 4.59 16.09
C LEU A 58 -2.16 5.40 15.32
N ALA A 59 -2.32 5.48 14.01
CA ALA A 59 -1.38 6.16 13.13
C ALA A 59 -1.74 7.65 12.99
N GLY A 60 -0.88 8.51 13.52
CA GLY A 60 -0.88 9.95 13.25
C GLY A 60 -0.09 10.33 12.01
N ARG A 61 0.15 11.61 11.86
CA ARG A 61 0.99 12.15 10.78
C ARG A 61 2.47 11.81 11.00
N TYR A 62 2.98 12.14 12.18
CA TYR A 62 4.39 12.01 12.54
C TYR A 62 4.65 10.85 13.48
N LEU A 63 3.65 10.45 14.23
CA LEU A 63 3.73 9.44 15.28
C LEU A 63 2.78 8.26 15.02
N VAL A 64 3.07 7.15 15.70
CA VAL A 64 2.13 6.06 15.93
C VAL A 64 2.01 5.89 17.44
N LEU A 65 0.80 6.02 17.97
CA LEU A 65 0.50 5.81 19.38
C LEU A 65 0.11 4.34 19.62
N MET A 66 0.69 3.74 20.64
CA MET A 66 0.35 2.40 21.13
C MET A 66 -0.16 2.49 22.56
N PRO A 67 -1.48 2.64 22.76
CA PRO A 67 -2.05 2.97 24.08
C PRO A 67 -1.82 1.92 25.15
N ASN A 68 -1.70 0.66 24.76
CA ASN A 68 -1.58 -0.48 25.69
C ASN A 68 -0.27 -1.28 25.52
N ASN A 69 0.76 -0.64 24.95
CA ASN A 69 2.06 -1.26 24.77
C ASN A 69 3.22 -0.32 25.14
N PRO A 70 3.52 -0.13 26.43
CA PRO A 70 4.57 0.79 26.89
C PRO A 70 5.99 0.36 26.49
N ARG A 71 6.18 -0.90 26.08
CA ARG A 71 7.45 -1.41 25.59
C ARG A 71 7.70 -1.13 24.12
N ALA A 72 6.64 -0.82 23.37
CA ALA A 72 6.74 -0.40 22.00
C ALA A 72 7.02 1.10 21.99
N GLY A 73 8.14 1.49 21.44
CA GLY A 73 8.52 2.90 21.34
C GLY A 73 9.80 3.05 20.55
N GLY A 74 10.06 4.27 20.10
CA GLY A 74 11.29 4.61 19.44
C GLY A 74 11.12 5.37 18.13
N ILE A 75 12.04 5.17 17.21
CA ILE A 75 12.14 5.88 15.95
C ILE A 75 12.13 4.86 14.82
N SER A 76 11.45 5.16 13.73
CA SER A 76 11.41 4.32 12.53
C SER A 76 12.80 3.81 12.16
N ARG A 77 12.92 2.54 11.79
CA ARG A 77 14.18 1.91 11.36
C ARG A 77 14.70 2.47 10.03
N ARG A 78 13.91 3.26 9.32
CA ARG A 78 14.30 3.93 8.08
C ARG A 78 15.05 5.24 8.31
N ILE A 79 15.07 5.73 9.55
CA ILE A 79 15.74 6.97 9.93
C ILE A 79 17.07 6.60 10.55
N GLU A 80 18.16 7.13 10.00
CA GLU A 80 19.54 6.82 10.38
C GLU A 80 20.33 8.13 10.60
N GLY A 81 21.54 8.00 11.13
CA GLY A 81 22.46 9.12 11.27
C GLY A 81 22.00 10.24 12.21
N GLU A 82 22.30 11.48 11.83
CA GLU A 82 22.00 12.70 12.60
C GLU A 82 20.50 12.90 12.81
N ASP A 83 19.68 12.66 11.78
CA ASP A 83 18.21 12.79 11.89
C ASP A 83 17.64 11.92 13.02
N ARG A 84 18.25 10.74 13.23
CA ARG A 84 17.80 9.85 14.30
C ARG A 84 18.17 10.38 15.69
N ALA A 85 19.32 11.03 15.82
CA ALA A 85 19.75 11.62 17.07
C ALA A 85 18.87 12.83 17.43
N GLU A 86 18.63 13.74 16.49
CA GLU A 86 17.76 14.89 16.66
C GLU A 86 16.33 14.48 17.06
N LEU A 87 15.78 13.48 16.39
CA LEU A 87 14.43 12.99 16.72
C LEU A 87 14.37 12.28 18.09
N LYS A 88 15.47 11.71 18.55
CA LYS A 88 15.52 11.13 19.91
C LYS A 88 15.43 12.21 20.96
N ASP A 89 16.12 13.34 20.73
CA ASP A 89 16.08 14.49 21.64
C ASP A 89 14.69 15.15 21.61
N ALA A 90 14.12 15.38 20.41
CA ALA A 90 12.78 15.89 20.26
C ALA A 90 11.71 15.00 20.92
N LEU A 91 11.82 13.67 20.81
CA LEU A 91 10.92 12.73 21.48
C LEU A 91 11.05 12.78 23.01
N GLY A 92 12.23 13.10 23.54
CA GLY A 92 12.46 13.28 24.97
C GLY A 92 11.71 14.45 25.58
N GLU A 93 11.34 15.46 24.77
CA GLU A 93 10.56 16.63 25.16
C GLU A 93 9.04 16.42 25.01
N VAL A 94 8.62 15.35 24.31
CA VAL A 94 7.19 15.04 24.11
C VAL A 94 6.62 14.35 25.33
N GLU A 95 5.49 14.84 25.82
CA GLU A 95 4.81 14.31 27.01
C GLU A 95 3.97 13.07 26.64
N VAL A 96 4.60 11.89 26.71
CA VAL A 96 3.91 10.61 26.47
C VAL A 96 3.31 10.10 27.80
N PRO A 97 1.99 9.83 27.86
CA PRO A 97 1.36 9.30 29.07
C PRO A 97 1.97 7.95 29.50
N ALA A 98 2.04 7.73 30.81
CA ALA A 98 2.53 6.48 31.37
C ALA A 98 1.71 5.28 30.87
N GLY A 99 2.38 4.19 30.53
CA GLY A 99 1.75 2.98 30.00
C GLY A 99 1.53 2.97 28.49
N MET A 100 1.85 4.05 27.79
CA MET A 100 1.73 4.15 26.33
C MET A 100 3.10 4.14 25.66
N GLY A 101 3.14 3.59 24.44
CA GLY A 101 4.31 3.63 23.57
C GLY A 101 4.08 4.53 22.36
N VAL A 102 5.15 5.17 21.89
CA VAL A 102 5.11 6.05 20.71
C VAL A 102 6.25 5.72 19.76
N ILE A 103 5.97 5.62 18.48
CA ILE A 103 6.97 5.43 17.42
C ILE A 103 6.94 6.63 16.49
N ILE A 104 8.09 7.28 16.26
CA ILE A 104 8.23 8.34 15.26
C ILE A 104 8.30 7.72 13.86
N ARG A 105 7.43 8.21 12.97
CA ARG A 105 7.39 7.86 11.55
C ARG A 105 8.46 8.64 10.77
N THR A 106 8.79 8.18 9.56
CA THR A 106 9.71 8.89 8.65
C THR A 106 9.27 10.32 8.32
N ALA A 107 7.97 10.60 8.36
CA ALA A 107 7.43 11.94 8.17
C ALA A 107 7.77 12.92 9.33
N GLY A 108 8.25 12.41 10.46
CA GLY A 108 8.68 13.21 11.61
C GLY A 108 10.09 13.80 11.49
N VAL A 109 10.87 13.41 10.48
CA VAL A 109 12.20 13.98 10.27
C VAL A 109 12.12 15.50 10.10
N GLY A 110 12.96 16.23 10.84
CA GLY A 110 13.00 17.69 10.81
C GLY A 110 11.79 18.36 11.46
N ARG A 111 11.01 17.67 12.30
CA ARG A 111 9.88 18.23 13.05
C ARG A 111 10.29 18.60 14.45
N SER A 112 9.74 19.72 14.95
CA SER A 112 9.93 20.16 16.33
C SER A 112 9.18 19.27 17.32
N SER A 113 9.59 19.26 18.57
CA SER A 113 8.87 18.59 19.67
C SER A 113 7.42 19.09 19.79
N GLU A 114 7.18 20.37 19.51
CA GLU A 114 5.83 20.95 19.52
C GLU A 114 4.95 20.38 18.40
N GLU A 115 5.46 20.21 17.19
CA GLU A 115 4.72 19.57 16.07
C GLU A 115 4.42 18.10 16.39
N LEU A 116 5.35 17.38 17.02
CA LEU A 116 5.14 16.00 17.48
C LEU A 116 4.09 15.94 18.59
N GLN A 117 4.09 16.91 19.51
CA GLN A 117 3.11 16.98 20.60
C GLN A 117 1.69 17.24 20.07
N TRP A 118 1.50 18.08 19.05
CA TRP A 118 0.18 18.26 18.41
C TRP A 118 -0.37 16.97 17.84
N ASP A 119 0.46 16.21 17.13
CA ASP A 119 0.06 14.90 16.58
C ASP A 119 -0.28 13.88 17.69
N LEU A 120 0.52 13.88 18.76
CA LEU A 120 0.24 13.03 19.93
C LEU A 120 -1.09 13.40 20.60
N ASN A 121 -1.35 14.69 20.81
CA ASN A 121 -2.59 15.16 21.44
C ASN A 121 -3.82 14.75 20.64
N TYR A 122 -3.76 14.82 19.31
CA TYR A 122 -4.82 14.31 18.43
C TYR A 122 -5.02 12.81 18.61
N LEU A 123 -3.94 12.03 18.67
CA LEU A 123 -4.03 10.57 18.87
C LEU A 123 -4.56 10.18 20.24
N LEU A 124 -4.23 10.95 21.28
CA LEU A 124 -4.77 10.76 22.64
C LEU A 124 -6.28 11.01 22.69
N GLN A 125 -6.76 12.09 22.07
CA GLN A 125 -8.20 12.36 21.96
C GLN A 125 -8.94 11.24 21.21
N LEU A 126 -8.33 10.74 20.12
CA LEU A 126 -8.88 9.61 19.37
C LEU A 126 -8.96 8.35 20.25
N TRP A 127 -7.88 8.05 20.96
CA TRP A 127 -7.86 6.90 21.89
C TRP A 127 -8.90 7.01 23.00
N ASP A 128 -9.03 8.18 23.61
CA ASP A 128 -10.03 8.42 24.66
C ASP A 128 -11.46 8.19 24.12
N SER A 129 -11.72 8.62 22.90
CA SER A 129 -13.00 8.38 22.24
C SER A 129 -13.27 6.87 22.05
N ILE A 130 -12.28 6.11 21.58
CA ILE A 130 -12.36 4.66 21.38
C ILE A 130 -12.54 3.93 22.73
N ALA A 131 -11.74 4.30 23.71
CA ALA A 131 -11.79 3.69 25.04
C ALA A 131 -13.14 3.93 25.75
N ASN A 132 -13.72 5.12 25.60
CA ASN A 132 -15.03 5.45 26.12
C ASN A 132 -16.15 4.68 25.38
N ALA A 133 -16.06 4.58 24.04
CA ALA A 133 -16.99 3.75 23.26
C ALA A 133 -16.94 2.28 23.72
N ALA A 134 -15.74 1.74 23.95
CA ALA A 134 -15.58 0.37 24.44
C ALA A 134 -16.24 0.11 25.80
N LYS A 135 -16.19 1.10 26.73
CA LYS A 135 -16.82 0.99 28.04
C LYS A 135 -18.36 1.03 28.02
N THR A 136 -18.92 1.70 27.01
CA THR A 136 -20.37 1.91 26.91
C THR A 136 -21.08 0.92 25.98
N SER A 137 -20.33 0.24 25.12
CA SER A 137 -20.87 -0.70 24.15
C SER A 137 -20.93 -2.12 24.72
N VAL A 138 -21.91 -2.89 24.26
CA VAL A 138 -22.04 -4.32 24.58
C VAL A 138 -21.34 -5.13 23.49
N ALA A 139 -20.43 -6.01 23.87
CA ALA A 139 -19.71 -6.85 22.92
C ALA A 139 -20.63 -7.91 22.26
N PRO A 140 -20.43 -8.23 20.96
CA PRO A 140 -19.46 -7.66 20.05
C PRO A 140 -19.92 -6.30 19.50
N ALA A 141 -19.06 -5.29 19.53
CA ALA A 141 -19.37 -3.95 19.05
C ALA A 141 -18.26 -3.43 18.10
N PHE A 142 -18.69 -2.68 17.09
CA PHE A 142 -17.80 -1.91 16.24
C PHE A 142 -17.47 -0.58 16.94
N LEU A 143 -16.20 -0.35 17.25
CA LEU A 143 -15.76 0.81 18.02
C LEU A 143 -15.27 1.95 17.14
N PHE A 144 -14.41 1.65 16.18
CA PHE A 144 -13.78 2.66 15.34
C PHE A 144 -13.26 2.07 14.04
N GLN A 145 -13.41 2.82 12.97
CA GLN A 145 -12.74 2.58 11.68
C GLN A 145 -12.21 3.90 11.13
N GLU A 146 -10.98 3.90 10.72
CA GLU A 146 -10.42 5.03 9.99
C GLU A 146 -10.94 4.99 8.53
N SER A 147 -12.16 5.46 8.33
CA SER A 147 -12.85 5.40 7.03
C SER A 147 -12.65 6.66 6.17
N ASN A 148 -12.27 7.78 6.77
CA ASN A 148 -12.20 9.05 6.07
C ASN A 148 -10.96 9.14 5.17
N VAL A 149 -11.17 8.98 3.86
CA VAL A 149 -10.11 9.02 2.85
C VAL A 149 -9.38 10.37 2.80
N ILE A 150 -10.07 11.47 3.12
CA ILE A 150 -9.53 12.83 3.10
C ILE A 150 -8.50 13.00 4.20
N ILE A 151 -8.86 12.62 5.44
CA ILE A 151 -7.95 12.67 6.58
C ILE A 151 -6.74 11.78 6.34
N ARG A 152 -6.94 10.56 5.83
CA ARG A 152 -5.85 9.65 5.47
C ARG A 152 -4.94 10.24 4.39
N ALA A 153 -5.51 10.83 3.35
CA ALA A 153 -4.74 11.43 2.27
C ALA A 153 -3.89 12.60 2.79
N ILE A 154 -4.47 13.51 3.58
CA ILE A 154 -3.74 14.63 4.17
C ILE A 154 -2.64 14.13 5.11
N ARG A 155 -2.97 13.24 6.03
CA ARG A 155 -2.02 12.66 6.97
C ARG A 155 -0.84 12.01 6.26
N ASP A 156 -1.09 11.32 5.18
CA ASP A 156 -0.09 10.48 4.54
C ASP A 156 0.66 11.19 3.41
N TYR A 157 0.05 12.15 2.71
CA TYR A 157 0.62 12.76 1.51
C TYR A 157 0.94 14.24 1.63
N LEU A 158 0.36 14.99 2.57
CA LEU A 158 0.69 16.40 2.72
C LEU A 158 2.11 16.59 3.26
N ARG A 159 3.02 17.08 2.42
CA ARG A 159 4.42 17.35 2.74
C ARG A 159 4.72 18.84 2.57
N GLN A 160 5.93 19.27 2.96
CA GLN A 160 6.36 20.67 2.82
C GLN A 160 6.40 21.14 1.38
N ASP A 161 6.81 20.26 0.47
CA ASP A 161 6.91 20.49 -0.98
C ASP A 161 5.54 20.58 -1.68
N VAL A 162 4.44 20.21 -1.01
CA VAL A 162 3.09 20.41 -1.54
C VAL A 162 2.73 21.89 -1.45
N GLY A 163 2.50 22.53 -2.60
CA GLY A 163 2.11 23.93 -2.70
C GLY A 163 0.71 24.19 -2.18
N GLU A 164 -0.26 23.42 -2.67
CA GLU A 164 -1.66 23.56 -2.29
C GLU A 164 -2.43 22.24 -2.32
N VAL A 165 -3.50 22.19 -1.52
CA VAL A 165 -4.50 21.13 -1.48
C VAL A 165 -5.82 21.74 -1.88
N ILE A 166 -6.37 21.30 -2.99
CA ILE A 166 -7.59 21.86 -3.57
C ILE A 166 -8.73 20.85 -3.36
N VAL A 167 -9.83 21.31 -2.79
CA VAL A 167 -11.01 20.48 -2.44
C VAL A 167 -12.25 21.11 -3.03
N ASP A 168 -13.03 20.36 -3.79
CA ASP A 168 -14.23 20.82 -4.52
C ASP A 168 -15.55 20.57 -3.79
N ASN A 169 -15.50 19.90 -2.63
CA ASN A 169 -16.67 19.67 -1.78
C ASN A 169 -16.52 20.41 -0.44
N ARG A 170 -17.55 21.13 -0.02
CA ARG A 170 -17.55 21.94 1.20
C ARG A 170 -17.35 21.12 2.46
N GLU A 171 -18.02 19.99 2.61
CA GLU A 171 -17.91 19.13 3.80
C GLU A 171 -16.49 18.53 3.90
N ALA A 172 -15.96 18.10 2.74
CA ALA A 172 -14.59 17.60 2.65
C ALA A 172 -13.55 18.66 2.99
N PHE A 173 -13.77 19.90 2.57
CA PHE A 173 -12.92 21.06 2.91
C PHE A 173 -12.95 21.34 4.42
N ASP A 174 -14.12 21.36 5.03
CA ASP A 174 -14.28 21.62 6.46
C ASP A 174 -13.61 20.50 7.29
N LEU A 175 -13.75 19.22 6.89
CA LEU A 175 -13.05 18.10 7.51
C LEU A 175 -11.53 18.22 7.37
N ALA A 176 -11.04 18.52 6.16
CA ALA A 176 -9.62 18.70 5.89
C ALA A 176 -9.02 19.84 6.73
N THR A 177 -9.72 20.97 6.75
CA THR A 177 -9.29 22.16 7.49
C THR A 177 -9.30 21.91 9.00
N GLY A 178 -10.33 21.24 9.54
CA GLY A 178 -10.42 20.87 10.95
C GLY A 178 -9.26 19.98 11.39
N PHE A 179 -8.95 18.94 10.63
CA PHE A 179 -7.83 18.04 10.90
C PHE A 179 -6.49 18.79 10.87
N ILE A 180 -6.24 19.58 9.81
CA ILE A 180 -4.99 20.34 9.65
C ILE A 180 -4.82 21.36 10.78
N GLN A 181 -5.89 22.00 11.22
CA GLN A 181 -5.87 22.94 12.34
C GLN A 181 -5.37 22.30 13.64
N GLN A 182 -5.71 21.02 13.87
CA GLN A 182 -5.33 20.31 15.08
C GLN A 182 -3.91 19.75 15.04
N VAL A 183 -3.49 19.23 13.88
CA VAL A 183 -2.24 18.45 13.76
C VAL A 183 -1.13 19.26 13.08
N MET A 184 -1.48 20.14 12.17
CA MET A 184 -0.52 20.87 11.32
C MET A 184 -0.99 22.32 11.04
N PRO A 185 -1.19 23.17 12.05
CA PRO A 185 -1.80 24.48 11.85
C PRO A 185 -1.05 25.37 10.83
N ASN A 186 0.25 25.19 10.71
CA ASN A 186 1.10 25.93 9.74
C ASN A 186 0.76 25.62 8.27
N TYR A 187 0.05 24.51 8.01
CA TYR A 187 -0.34 24.12 6.64
C TYR A 187 -1.76 24.55 6.27
N ARG A 188 -2.50 25.21 7.17
CA ARG A 188 -3.89 25.60 6.91
C ARG A 188 -4.05 26.48 5.67
N SER A 189 -3.11 27.40 5.43
CA SER A 189 -3.14 28.30 4.27
C SER A 189 -3.01 27.57 2.92
N LYS A 190 -2.51 26.33 2.93
CA LYS A 190 -2.36 25.50 1.72
C LYS A 190 -3.68 24.88 1.26
N VAL A 191 -4.70 24.76 2.13
CA VAL A 191 -5.98 24.14 1.79
C VAL A 191 -6.93 25.20 1.24
N LYS A 192 -7.43 24.96 0.03
CA LYS A 192 -8.31 25.87 -0.69
C LYS A 192 -9.59 25.17 -1.13
N LEU A 193 -10.72 25.85 -1.00
CA LEU A 193 -11.98 25.42 -1.57
C LEU A 193 -12.02 25.80 -3.05
N TYR A 194 -12.30 24.81 -3.89
CA TYR A 194 -12.47 24.98 -5.33
C TYR A 194 -13.93 25.37 -5.64
N GLN A 195 -14.11 26.44 -6.40
CA GLN A 195 -15.45 26.99 -6.74
C GLN A 195 -15.56 27.41 -8.20
N ASP A 196 -14.80 26.77 -9.09
CA ASP A 196 -14.84 27.06 -10.53
C ASP A 196 -15.89 26.15 -11.21
N ASP A 197 -16.42 26.59 -12.36
CA ASP A 197 -17.42 25.85 -13.15
C ASP A 197 -16.83 24.61 -13.85
N ILE A 198 -15.51 24.59 -14.08
CA ILE A 198 -14.82 23.46 -14.70
C ILE A 198 -14.57 22.39 -13.62
N PRO A 199 -15.00 21.12 -13.80
CA PRO A 199 -14.72 20.07 -12.84
C PRO A 199 -13.24 19.96 -12.52
N LEU A 200 -12.90 19.82 -11.21
CA LEU A 200 -11.54 19.88 -10.69
C LEU A 200 -10.59 18.91 -11.42
N PHE A 201 -11.00 17.66 -11.62
CA PHE A 201 -10.17 16.65 -12.30
C PHE A 201 -9.93 16.98 -13.78
N ASN A 202 -10.92 17.57 -14.44
CA ASN A 202 -10.76 18.00 -15.84
C ASN A 202 -9.79 19.17 -15.96
N ARG A 203 -9.87 20.15 -15.04
CA ARG A 203 -8.96 21.30 -15.02
C ARG A 203 -7.49 20.88 -14.93
N TYR A 204 -7.19 19.88 -14.13
CA TYR A 204 -5.82 19.38 -13.93
C TYR A 204 -5.49 18.13 -14.72
N GLN A 205 -6.33 17.73 -15.68
CA GLN A 205 -6.16 16.55 -16.55
C GLN A 205 -5.91 15.25 -15.76
N ILE A 206 -6.55 15.12 -14.58
CA ILE A 206 -6.39 13.97 -13.70
C ILE A 206 -7.19 12.77 -14.22
N GLU A 207 -8.37 13.00 -14.82
CA GLU A 207 -9.26 11.94 -15.32
C GLU A 207 -8.54 11.01 -16.29
N SER A 208 -7.82 11.59 -17.27
CA SER A 208 -7.05 10.79 -18.24
C SER A 208 -5.93 9.96 -17.60
N GLN A 209 -5.34 10.46 -16.53
CA GLN A 209 -4.32 9.72 -15.79
C GLN A 209 -4.91 8.59 -14.94
N ILE A 210 -6.12 8.77 -14.39
CA ILE A 210 -6.88 7.71 -13.71
C ILE A 210 -7.18 6.59 -14.69
N GLU A 211 -7.72 6.91 -15.89
CA GLU A 211 -8.00 5.92 -16.92
C GLU A 211 -6.74 5.15 -17.34
N THR A 212 -5.59 5.83 -17.45
CA THR A 212 -4.31 5.18 -17.77
C THR A 212 -3.92 4.13 -16.73
N ALA A 213 -4.26 4.32 -15.45
CA ALA A 213 -3.97 3.35 -14.40
C ALA A 213 -4.74 2.02 -14.54
N PHE A 214 -5.82 1.98 -15.33
CA PHE A 214 -6.56 0.76 -15.64
C PHE A 214 -6.10 0.09 -16.95
N GLN A 215 -5.30 0.77 -17.77
CA GLN A 215 -4.83 0.23 -19.05
C GLN A 215 -3.65 -0.72 -18.84
N ARG A 216 -3.61 -1.79 -19.64
CA ARG A 216 -2.49 -2.74 -19.65
C ARG A 216 -1.22 -2.09 -20.16
N GLU A 217 -1.34 -1.27 -21.22
CA GLU A 217 -0.24 -0.56 -21.90
C GLU A 217 -0.23 0.91 -21.52
N VAL A 218 0.95 1.44 -21.17
CA VAL A 218 1.16 2.85 -20.87
C VAL A 218 2.22 3.42 -21.80
N LYS A 219 1.92 4.52 -22.48
CA LYS A 219 2.82 5.17 -23.43
C LYS A 219 3.88 5.99 -22.70
N LEU A 220 5.09 5.98 -23.26
CA LEU A 220 6.22 6.78 -22.81
C LEU A 220 6.35 8.07 -23.64
N PRO A 221 7.00 9.13 -23.10
CA PRO A 221 7.15 10.42 -23.80
C PRO A 221 7.85 10.31 -25.15
N SER A 222 8.84 9.44 -25.30
CA SER A 222 9.55 9.18 -26.56
C SER A 222 8.75 8.40 -27.60
N GLY A 223 7.56 7.91 -27.25
CA GLY A 223 6.68 7.11 -28.10
C GLY A 223 6.81 5.59 -27.88
N GLY A 224 7.70 5.14 -27.00
CA GLY A 224 7.72 3.76 -26.50
C GLY A 224 6.55 3.47 -25.57
N SER A 225 6.48 2.27 -25.03
CA SER A 225 5.44 1.88 -24.07
C SER A 225 5.95 0.85 -23.06
N ILE A 226 5.29 0.82 -21.92
CA ILE A 226 5.41 -0.26 -20.94
C ILE A 226 4.12 -1.07 -20.92
N VAL A 227 4.25 -2.39 -20.82
CA VAL A 227 3.12 -3.32 -20.69
C VAL A 227 3.18 -3.97 -19.31
N ILE A 228 2.11 -3.84 -18.55
CA ILE A 228 2.06 -4.32 -17.15
C ILE A 228 1.06 -5.46 -17.07
N ASP A 229 1.55 -6.66 -16.76
CA ASP A 229 0.77 -7.88 -16.62
C ASP A 229 0.88 -8.43 -15.20
N ALA A 230 -0.25 -8.54 -14.53
CA ALA A 230 -0.34 -9.23 -13.24
C ALA A 230 -0.58 -10.72 -13.50
N THR A 231 0.31 -11.57 -12.97
CA THR A 231 0.11 -13.02 -12.91
C THR A 231 -0.38 -13.42 -11.52
N GLU A 232 -0.62 -14.71 -11.29
CA GLU A 232 -1.03 -15.21 -9.97
C GLU A 232 0.01 -14.90 -8.87
N ALA A 233 1.31 -14.96 -9.18
CA ALA A 233 2.39 -14.88 -8.21
C ALA A 233 3.21 -13.59 -8.28
N LEU A 234 3.31 -12.95 -9.44
CA LEU A 234 4.18 -11.79 -9.68
C LEU A 234 3.56 -10.83 -10.69
N VAL A 235 4.14 -9.65 -10.80
CA VAL A 235 3.86 -8.66 -11.84
C VAL A 235 5.01 -8.67 -12.83
N ALA A 236 4.71 -8.89 -14.12
CA ALA A 236 5.67 -8.78 -15.22
C ALA A 236 5.48 -7.42 -15.91
N ILE A 237 6.58 -6.75 -16.23
CA ILE A 237 6.59 -5.47 -16.95
C ILE A 237 7.53 -5.59 -18.14
N ASP A 238 6.99 -5.42 -19.34
CA ASP A 238 7.73 -5.42 -20.61
C ASP A 238 7.87 -3.98 -21.14
N ILE A 239 8.99 -3.68 -21.77
CA ILE A 239 9.31 -2.35 -22.29
C ILE A 239 9.51 -2.43 -23.80
N ASN A 240 8.71 -1.64 -24.51
CA ASN A 240 8.74 -1.56 -25.98
C ASN A 240 9.26 -0.20 -26.43
N SER A 241 10.29 -0.19 -27.27
CA SER A 241 10.78 1.03 -27.92
C SER A 241 9.86 1.47 -29.04
N SER A 242 9.87 2.78 -29.35
CA SER A 242 9.20 3.32 -30.54
C SER A 242 9.86 2.82 -31.83
N ARG A 243 9.06 2.58 -32.89
CA ARG A 243 9.54 2.27 -34.22
C ARG A 243 10.28 3.44 -34.91
N ALA A 244 10.16 4.66 -34.41
CA ALA A 244 10.76 5.86 -34.96
C ALA A 244 12.20 6.03 -34.43
N THR A 245 13.11 5.17 -34.87
CA THR A 245 14.55 5.41 -34.75
C THR A 245 14.95 6.52 -35.76
N LYS A 246 14.74 7.77 -35.35
CA LYS A 246 15.37 8.92 -36.04
C LYS A 246 16.79 9.04 -35.49
N GLY A 247 17.74 8.43 -36.18
CA GLY A 247 19.18 8.62 -35.91
C GLY A 247 19.86 7.42 -35.24
N GLY A 248 20.73 6.95 -35.87
CA GLY A 248 21.88 6.10 -35.83
C GLY A 248 22.35 5.35 -34.60
N ASP A 249 21.78 5.48 -33.44
CA ASP A 249 22.26 4.71 -32.27
C ASP A 249 21.09 3.97 -31.55
N ILE A 250 21.04 2.67 -31.81
CA ILE A 250 20.08 1.75 -31.21
C ILE A 250 20.30 1.72 -29.67
N GLU A 251 21.54 1.80 -29.23
CA GLU A 251 21.93 1.76 -27.82
C GLU A 251 21.45 3.00 -27.06
N GLU A 252 21.57 4.19 -27.65
CA GLU A 252 21.07 5.43 -27.04
C GLU A 252 19.55 5.45 -26.95
N THR A 253 18.86 4.93 -27.99
CA THR A 253 17.41 4.76 -27.98
C THR A 253 16.97 3.80 -26.88
N ALA A 254 17.67 2.67 -26.72
CA ALA A 254 17.39 1.71 -25.66
C ALA A 254 17.57 2.33 -24.26
N LEU A 255 18.68 3.04 -24.04
CA LEU A 255 18.95 3.74 -22.78
C LEU A 255 17.86 4.76 -22.46
N GLN A 256 17.53 5.65 -23.41
CA GLN A 256 16.53 6.69 -23.22
C GLN A 256 15.15 6.08 -22.90
N THR A 257 14.73 5.06 -23.65
CA THR A 257 13.46 4.36 -23.41
C THR A 257 13.44 3.70 -22.05
N ASN A 258 14.53 3.04 -21.63
CA ASN A 258 14.63 2.41 -20.32
C ASN A 258 14.63 3.42 -19.16
N LEU A 259 15.21 4.60 -19.32
CA LEU A 259 15.17 5.68 -18.34
C LEU A 259 13.74 6.24 -18.15
N GLU A 260 13.04 6.49 -19.25
CA GLU A 260 11.64 6.91 -19.20
C GLU A 260 10.74 5.83 -18.59
N ALA A 261 10.99 4.56 -18.97
CA ALA A 261 10.28 3.42 -18.38
C ALA A 261 10.51 3.30 -16.87
N ALA A 262 11.74 3.53 -16.38
CA ALA A 262 12.05 3.49 -14.96
C ALA A 262 11.20 4.48 -14.15
N ASP A 263 11.06 5.72 -14.64
CA ASP A 263 10.20 6.74 -14.00
C ASP A 263 8.73 6.36 -14.03
N GLU A 264 8.25 5.92 -15.20
CA GLU A 264 6.83 5.58 -15.38
C GLU A 264 6.45 4.30 -14.63
N ILE A 265 7.31 3.28 -14.58
CA ILE A 265 7.10 2.07 -13.78
C ILE A 265 6.94 2.43 -12.31
N ALA A 266 7.86 3.22 -11.75
CA ALA A 266 7.77 3.67 -10.36
C ALA A 266 6.47 4.43 -10.09
N ARG A 267 6.01 5.26 -11.04
CA ARG A 267 4.73 5.97 -10.96
C ARG A 267 3.54 5.02 -10.98
N GLN A 268 3.51 4.07 -11.92
CA GLN A 268 2.43 3.11 -12.10
C GLN A 268 2.31 2.14 -10.91
N LEU A 269 3.41 1.69 -10.33
CA LEU A 269 3.40 0.86 -9.13
C LEU A 269 2.73 1.57 -7.95
N ARG A 270 2.96 2.88 -7.79
CA ARG A 270 2.31 3.69 -6.75
C ARG A 270 0.83 3.94 -7.05
N LEU A 271 0.48 4.31 -8.29
CA LEU A 271 -0.90 4.59 -8.71
C LEU A 271 -1.80 3.35 -8.60
N ARG A 272 -1.29 2.20 -9.00
CA ARG A 272 -2.02 0.92 -9.01
C ARG A 272 -1.93 0.17 -7.68
N ASP A 273 -1.16 0.65 -6.72
CA ASP A 273 -0.82 -0.06 -5.46
C ASP A 273 -0.32 -1.50 -5.69
N MET A 274 0.43 -1.70 -6.74
CA MET A 274 0.99 -3.02 -7.05
C MET A 274 2.11 -3.37 -6.07
N GLY A 275 2.07 -4.58 -5.52
CA GLY A 275 3.08 -5.07 -4.58
C GLY A 275 3.30 -6.56 -4.72
N GLY A 276 4.29 -7.07 -4.04
CA GLY A 276 4.81 -8.43 -4.18
C GLY A 276 6.07 -8.45 -5.02
N LEU A 277 6.32 -9.55 -5.70
CA LEU A 277 7.45 -9.70 -6.63
C LEU A 277 7.10 -9.06 -7.98
N ILE A 278 8.01 -8.26 -8.50
CA ILE A 278 7.87 -7.56 -9.77
C ILE A 278 9.12 -7.85 -10.60
N VAL A 279 8.94 -8.22 -11.84
CA VAL A 279 10.01 -8.48 -12.80
C VAL A 279 9.86 -7.51 -13.95
N ILE A 280 10.91 -6.77 -14.25
CA ILE A 280 10.97 -5.77 -15.33
C ILE A 280 11.92 -6.29 -16.40
N ASP A 281 11.44 -6.37 -17.63
CA ASP A 281 12.22 -6.74 -18.80
C ASP A 281 12.68 -5.45 -19.51
N PHE A 282 13.92 -5.03 -19.21
CA PHE A 282 14.52 -3.86 -19.83
C PHE A 282 15.04 -4.18 -21.23
N ILE A 283 14.92 -3.20 -22.13
CA ILE A 283 15.53 -3.31 -23.46
C ILE A 283 17.04 -3.54 -23.29
N ASP A 284 17.59 -4.51 -24.02
CA ASP A 284 18.99 -4.89 -23.93
C ASP A 284 19.93 -3.70 -24.10
N MET A 285 20.89 -3.59 -23.18
CA MET A 285 21.95 -2.58 -23.19
C MET A 285 23.31 -3.26 -23.05
N GLN A 286 24.22 -3.02 -24.01
CA GLN A 286 25.55 -3.61 -23.96
C GLN A 286 26.48 -2.96 -22.92
N PRO A 287 26.59 -1.61 -22.81
CA PRO A 287 27.45 -0.98 -21.85
C PRO A 287 26.92 -1.13 -20.39
N VAL A 288 27.76 -1.67 -19.51
CA VAL A 288 27.47 -1.76 -18.07
C VAL A 288 27.17 -0.39 -17.45
N ARG A 289 27.75 0.68 -18.01
CA ARG A 289 27.44 2.05 -17.58
C ARG A 289 25.96 2.39 -17.75
N ASN A 290 25.38 2.04 -18.90
CA ASN A 290 23.97 2.29 -19.21
C ASN A 290 23.07 1.49 -18.28
N GLN A 291 23.39 0.22 -18.02
CA GLN A 291 22.66 -0.61 -17.06
C GLN A 291 22.65 0.01 -15.64
N ARG A 292 23.81 0.50 -15.19
CA ARG A 292 23.92 1.18 -13.87
C ARG A 292 23.14 2.49 -13.82
N GLU A 293 23.09 3.22 -14.92
CA GLU A 293 22.31 4.46 -15.02
C GLU A 293 20.81 4.18 -14.86
N VAL A 294 20.29 3.16 -15.53
CA VAL A 294 18.89 2.71 -15.38
C VAL A 294 18.62 2.19 -13.97
N GLU A 295 19.54 1.37 -13.39
CA GLU A 295 19.40 0.90 -12.00
C GLU A 295 19.30 2.08 -11.00
N ASN A 296 20.13 3.09 -11.17
CA ASN A 296 20.10 4.29 -10.33
C ASN A 296 18.79 5.07 -10.54
N ARG A 297 18.34 5.23 -11.79
CA ARG A 297 17.08 5.92 -12.10
C ARG A 297 15.88 5.24 -11.44
N VAL A 298 15.79 3.91 -11.51
CA VAL A 298 14.73 3.14 -10.80
C VAL A 298 14.81 3.41 -9.31
N ARG A 299 16.00 3.40 -8.72
CA ARG A 299 16.19 3.64 -7.28
C ARG A 299 15.73 5.05 -6.90
N ASP A 300 16.11 6.05 -7.66
CA ASP A 300 15.75 7.45 -7.42
C ASP A 300 14.23 7.67 -7.57
N ALA A 301 13.62 7.11 -8.63
CA ALA A 301 12.18 7.21 -8.86
C ALA A 301 11.33 6.56 -7.75
N LEU A 302 11.89 5.54 -7.08
CA LEU A 302 11.24 4.84 -5.97
C LEU A 302 11.51 5.47 -4.59
N MET A 303 12.39 6.46 -4.45
CA MET A 303 12.66 7.14 -3.17
C MET A 303 11.40 7.77 -2.56
N MET A 304 10.48 8.23 -3.41
CA MET A 304 9.21 8.81 -2.97
C MET A 304 8.14 7.77 -2.59
N ASP A 305 8.41 6.48 -2.80
CA ASP A 305 7.46 5.42 -2.48
C ASP A 305 7.39 5.19 -0.97
N ARG A 306 6.17 5.13 -0.44
CA ARG A 306 5.93 4.84 0.98
C ARG A 306 6.10 3.36 1.32
N ALA A 307 5.94 2.49 0.33
CA ALA A 307 6.15 1.06 0.50
C ALA A 307 7.65 0.77 0.65
N ARG A 308 7.97 -0.26 1.42
CA ARG A 308 9.32 -0.80 1.45
C ARG A 308 9.60 -1.51 0.13
N VAL A 309 10.64 -1.06 -0.58
CA VAL A 309 11.07 -1.65 -1.84
C VAL A 309 12.48 -2.21 -1.69
N GLN A 310 12.71 -3.39 -2.26
CA GLN A 310 14.03 -4.00 -2.44
C GLN A 310 14.23 -4.20 -3.92
N ILE A 311 15.37 -3.75 -4.47
CA ILE A 311 15.65 -3.74 -5.89
C ILE A 311 16.92 -4.55 -6.13
N GLY A 312 16.86 -5.49 -7.08
CA GLY A 312 18.02 -6.21 -7.61
C GLY A 312 18.81 -5.37 -8.60
N ARG A 313 19.85 -5.96 -9.15
CA ARG A 313 20.57 -5.44 -10.33
C ARG A 313 19.95 -6.00 -11.59
N ILE A 314 20.20 -5.35 -12.74
CA ILE A 314 19.85 -5.92 -14.03
C ILE A 314 20.71 -7.18 -14.23
N SER A 315 20.03 -8.31 -14.45
CA SER A 315 20.67 -9.59 -14.69
C SER A 315 21.28 -9.68 -16.08
N ARG A 316 22.07 -10.74 -16.33
CA ARG A 316 22.61 -11.04 -17.68
C ARG A 316 21.51 -11.30 -18.74
N PHE A 317 20.27 -11.42 -18.34
CA PHE A 317 19.11 -11.61 -19.22
C PHE A 317 18.33 -10.31 -19.45
N GLY A 318 18.83 -9.13 -19.04
CA GLY A 318 18.10 -7.87 -19.13
C GLY A 318 17.04 -7.67 -18.04
N LEU A 319 16.80 -8.66 -17.17
CA LEU A 319 15.73 -8.63 -16.19
C LEU A 319 16.16 -7.95 -14.88
N MET A 320 15.32 -7.09 -14.36
CA MET A 320 15.44 -6.56 -13.01
C MET A 320 14.33 -7.14 -12.13
N GLU A 321 14.73 -7.76 -11.02
CA GLU A 321 13.81 -8.25 -10.00
C GLU A 321 13.69 -7.24 -8.87
N MET A 322 12.47 -6.98 -8.43
CA MET A 322 12.22 -6.15 -7.27
C MET A 322 11.08 -6.71 -6.42
N SER A 323 11.11 -6.39 -5.12
CA SER A 323 10.03 -6.69 -4.20
C SER A 323 9.49 -5.41 -3.59
N ARG A 324 8.19 -5.18 -3.71
CA ARG A 324 7.49 -4.04 -3.13
C ARG A 324 6.48 -4.51 -2.09
N GLN A 325 6.53 -3.92 -0.90
CA GLN A 325 5.57 -4.21 0.16
C GLN A 325 4.15 -3.89 -0.31
N ARG A 326 3.21 -4.81 -0.13
CA ARG A 326 1.77 -4.56 -0.34
C ARG A 326 1.25 -3.71 0.81
N LEU A 327 0.79 -2.50 0.51
CA LEU A 327 0.18 -1.60 1.50
C LEU A 327 -1.32 -1.85 1.64
N ARG A 328 -1.97 -2.17 0.52
CA ARG A 328 -3.41 -2.47 0.37
C ARG A 328 -3.62 -3.34 -0.87
N PRO A 329 -4.84 -3.86 -1.11
CA PRO A 329 -5.16 -4.51 -2.38
C PRO A 329 -4.91 -3.56 -3.56
N SER A 330 -4.44 -4.10 -4.68
CA SER A 330 -4.16 -3.30 -5.88
C SER A 330 -5.44 -2.73 -6.50
N LEU A 331 -5.30 -1.68 -7.31
CA LEU A 331 -6.41 -1.06 -8.03
C LEU A 331 -7.20 -2.10 -8.86
N GLY A 332 -6.49 -3.02 -9.54
CA GLY A 332 -7.11 -4.10 -10.30
C GLY A 332 -7.88 -5.10 -9.43
N GLU A 333 -7.35 -5.47 -8.25
CA GLU A 333 -8.04 -6.39 -7.33
C GLU A 333 -9.33 -5.79 -6.75
N THR A 334 -9.40 -4.47 -6.57
CA THR A 334 -10.56 -3.80 -5.97
C THR A 334 -11.63 -3.36 -6.98
N HIS A 335 -11.22 -3.02 -8.20
CA HIS A 335 -12.11 -2.38 -9.18
C HIS A 335 -12.33 -3.20 -10.45
N SER A 336 -11.72 -4.40 -10.58
CA SER A 336 -11.91 -5.28 -11.72
C SER A 336 -12.55 -6.60 -11.32
N LYS A 337 -13.27 -7.21 -12.25
CA LYS A 337 -13.83 -8.57 -12.12
C LYS A 337 -13.17 -9.48 -13.14
N ILE A 338 -12.92 -10.73 -12.74
CA ILE A 338 -12.43 -11.75 -13.67
C ILE A 338 -13.43 -11.90 -14.81
N CYS A 339 -12.94 -11.88 -16.04
CA CYS A 339 -13.77 -12.06 -17.22
C CYS A 339 -14.35 -13.48 -17.26
N PRO A 340 -15.68 -13.67 -17.23
CA PRO A 340 -16.28 -15.02 -17.18
C PRO A 340 -16.08 -15.84 -18.46
N ARG A 341 -15.69 -15.19 -19.57
CA ARG A 341 -15.46 -15.85 -20.85
C ARG A 341 -14.07 -16.51 -20.96
N CYS A 342 -13.04 -15.88 -20.43
CA CYS A 342 -11.66 -16.38 -20.50
C CYS A 342 -11.08 -16.73 -19.14
N ASP A 343 -11.84 -16.56 -18.07
CA ASP A 343 -11.44 -16.83 -16.68
C ASP A 343 -10.12 -16.14 -16.30
N GLY A 344 -9.92 -14.90 -16.82
CA GLY A 344 -8.71 -14.11 -16.58
C GLY A 344 -7.52 -14.45 -17.48
N VAL A 345 -7.64 -15.48 -18.35
CA VAL A 345 -6.52 -15.92 -19.22
C VAL A 345 -6.22 -14.94 -20.37
N GLY A 346 -7.19 -14.08 -20.74
CA GLY A 346 -7.04 -13.12 -21.85
C GLY A 346 -7.27 -13.73 -23.24
N THR A 347 -7.28 -15.05 -23.38
CA THR A 347 -7.52 -15.78 -24.62
C THR A 347 -8.57 -16.86 -24.45
N ILE A 348 -9.22 -17.24 -25.54
CA ILE A 348 -10.18 -18.36 -25.57
C ILE A 348 -9.78 -19.34 -26.67
N ARG A 349 -10.21 -20.57 -26.53
CA ARG A 349 -9.98 -21.58 -27.59
C ARG A 349 -10.67 -21.16 -28.88
N SER A 350 -9.97 -21.32 -30.01
CA SER A 350 -10.55 -21.06 -31.32
C SER A 350 -11.71 -22.02 -31.61
N THR A 351 -12.66 -21.60 -32.44
CA THR A 351 -13.80 -22.42 -32.88
C THR A 351 -13.35 -23.77 -33.43
N ARG A 352 -12.27 -23.78 -34.23
CA ARG A 352 -11.69 -25.03 -34.75
C ARG A 352 -11.18 -25.97 -33.67
N SER A 353 -10.48 -25.44 -32.66
CA SER A 353 -9.97 -26.22 -31.53
C SER A 353 -11.13 -26.76 -30.67
N LEU A 354 -12.18 -26.00 -30.49
CA LEU A 354 -13.37 -26.42 -29.75
C LEU A 354 -14.13 -27.52 -30.52
N ALA A 355 -14.35 -27.34 -31.83
CA ALA A 355 -14.99 -28.36 -32.69
C ALA A 355 -14.25 -29.70 -32.63
N LEU A 356 -12.92 -29.70 -32.75
CA LEU A 356 -12.12 -30.91 -32.62
C LEU A 356 -12.25 -31.59 -31.22
N SER A 357 -12.39 -30.80 -30.18
CA SER A 357 -12.61 -31.30 -28.83
C SER A 357 -13.98 -31.99 -28.70
N ILE A 358 -15.02 -31.35 -29.28
CA ILE A 358 -16.38 -31.93 -29.28
C ILE A 358 -16.40 -33.25 -30.08
N LEU A 359 -15.78 -33.29 -31.26
CA LEU A 359 -15.70 -34.51 -32.08
C LEU A 359 -15.05 -35.67 -31.32
N ARG A 360 -13.98 -35.42 -30.56
CA ARG A 360 -13.34 -36.45 -29.71
C ARG A 360 -14.24 -36.93 -28.58
N LEU A 361 -15.01 -36.03 -27.97
CA LEU A 361 -16.00 -36.42 -26.96
C LEU A 361 -17.13 -37.26 -27.54
N VAL A 362 -17.59 -36.91 -28.74
CA VAL A 362 -18.60 -37.72 -29.46
C VAL A 362 -18.06 -39.10 -29.79
N GLU A 363 -16.82 -39.16 -30.30
CA GLU A 363 -16.17 -40.47 -30.60
C GLU A 363 -16.00 -41.33 -29.33
N ASP A 364 -15.56 -40.74 -28.22
CA ASP A 364 -15.41 -41.42 -26.93
C ASP A 364 -16.77 -41.92 -26.40
N GLU A 365 -17.81 -41.12 -26.51
CA GLU A 365 -19.15 -41.52 -26.08
C GLU A 365 -19.76 -42.59 -26.97
N ALA A 366 -19.51 -42.56 -28.28
CA ALA A 366 -19.95 -43.59 -29.24
C ALA A 366 -19.36 -44.98 -28.92
N GLN A 367 -18.13 -45.01 -28.40
CA GLN A 367 -17.45 -46.27 -28.03
C GLN A 367 -18.01 -46.92 -26.76
N LYS A 368 -18.73 -46.16 -25.93
CA LYS A 368 -19.25 -46.69 -24.64
C LYS A 368 -20.49 -47.59 -24.78
N GLU A 369 -21.02 -47.77 -25.98
CA GLU A 369 -22.20 -48.62 -26.29
C GLU A 369 -23.44 -48.36 -25.39
N ARG A 370 -23.53 -47.16 -24.80
CA ARG A 370 -24.60 -46.78 -23.86
C ARG A 370 -25.75 -46.04 -24.52
N SER A 371 -25.54 -45.51 -25.69
CA SER A 371 -26.51 -44.69 -26.44
C SER A 371 -26.65 -45.22 -27.86
N ALA A 372 -27.88 -45.37 -28.32
CA ALA A 372 -28.19 -45.81 -29.70
C ALA A 372 -28.02 -44.65 -30.71
N GLU A 373 -28.10 -43.40 -30.23
CA GLU A 373 -27.91 -42.18 -31.02
C GLU A 373 -27.12 -41.16 -30.18
N ILE A 374 -26.21 -40.44 -30.83
CA ILE A 374 -25.40 -39.39 -30.20
C ILE A 374 -25.61 -38.09 -30.93
#